data_1143d6e7b057b68aaf3bed272852427f
#
_entry.id   1143d6e7b057b68aaf3bed272852427f
#
_cell.length_a   1.000
_cell.length_b   1.000
_cell.length_c   1.000
_cell.angle_alpha   90.00
_cell.angle_beta   90.00
_cell.angle_gamma   90.00
#
_symmetry.space_group_name_H-M   'P 1'
#
loop_
_entity.id
_entity.type
_entity.pdbx_description
1 polymer ?
#
loop_
_entity_poly.entity_id
_entity_poly.type
_entity_poly.pdbx_seq_one_letter_code
_entity_poly.pdbx_strand_id
1 'polypeptide(L)'
;ISLGSVEAAIGRDIEPSDAAIVWGLDVARFGDDSTALAKRCGNQLVEPVVEWRKLDLMQTAGRIAREWDLTPEDKRPAAINVDVIGLGGGVVDRLRELGLPVRGINVGEAPATDAARYMRLRDELWFKGRDWFETRAVRIPRDDGLISEIVVPKYKVESSGKLKVESKDDLKKRGVKSPNKADAFLLTFAGGDILTARRSQVAHMAYDPFAVADQNEYERTVRQAQAGMDYDPHAY
;
A
#
# COMPACT_ATOMS: atom_id res chain seq x y z
N ILE A 1 5.73 -7.71 14.24
CA ILE A 1 5.20 -6.67 15.15
C ILE A 1 4.73 -7.37 16.42
N SER A 2 5.01 -6.83 17.62
CA SER A 2 4.66 -7.50 18.86
C SER A 2 3.16 -7.38 19.16
N LEU A 3 2.56 -8.46 19.68
CA LEU A 3 1.15 -8.45 20.11
C LEU A 3 0.89 -7.35 21.13
N GLY A 4 1.76 -7.22 22.14
CA GLY A 4 1.59 -6.22 23.20
C GLY A 4 1.59 -4.77 22.68
N SER A 5 2.39 -4.46 21.65
CA SER A 5 2.37 -3.11 21.02
C SER A 5 1.06 -2.85 20.27
N VAL A 6 0.53 -3.88 19.61
CA VAL A 6 -0.74 -3.80 18.85
C VAL A 6 -1.92 -3.67 19.80
N GLU A 7 -2.01 -4.53 20.82
CA GLU A 7 -3.07 -4.48 21.84
C GLU A 7 -3.08 -3.14 22.59
N ALA A 8 -1.90 -2.62 22.94
CA ALA A 8 -1.78 -1.31 23.59
C ALA A 8 -2.23 -0.14 22.70
N ALA A 9 -2.33 -0.31 21.40
CA ALA A 9 -2.83 0.72 20.47
C ALA A 9 -4.35 0.68 20.28
N ILE A 10 -5.03 -0.41 20.71
CA ILE A 10 -6.48 -0.55 20.55
C ILE A 10 -7.20 0.48 21.42
N GLY A 11 -7.99 1.33 20.77
CA GLY A 11 -8.81 2.32 21.47
C GLY A 11 -8.04 3.34 22.31
N ARG A 12 -6.70 3.43 22.12
CA ARG A 12 -5.86 4.38 22.86
C ARG A 12 -6.35 5.80 22.65
N ASP A 13 -6.41 6.56 23.72
CA ASP A 13 -6.63 8.01 23.65
C ASP A 13 -5.36 8.71 23.18
N ILE A 14 -5.46 9.41 22.06
CA ILE A 14 -4.36 10.15 21.43
C ILE A 14 -4.89 11.43 20.81
N GLU A 15 -4.05 12.45 20.73
CA GLU A 15 -4.34 13.61 19.91
C GLU A 15 -4.39 13.20 18.42
N PRO A 16 -5.50 13.46 17.71
CA PRO A 16 -5.61 13.14 16.28
C PRO A 16 -4.59 13.92 15.45
N SER A 17 -3.94 13.22 14.54
CA SER A 17 -3.04 13.85 13.58
C SER A 17 -3.80 14.66 12.52
N ASP A 18 -3.26 15.80 12.10
CA ASP A 18 -3.70 16.57 10.93
C ASP A 18 -3.05 16.10 9.62
N ALA A 19 -2.32 14.98 9.64
CA ALA A 19 -1.69 14.40 8.48
C ALA A 19 -2.69 14.01 7.40
N ALA A 20 -2.23 13.99 6.17
CA ALA A 20 -3.01 13.51 5.03
C ALA A 20 -3.50 12.07 5.25
N ILE A 21 -4.72 11.79 4.81
CA ILE A 21 -5.27 10.44 4.83
C ILE A 21 -4.67 9.65 3.65
N VAL A 22 -4.26 8.43 3.90
CA VAL A 22 -3.77 7.50 2.88
C VAL A 22 -4.56 6.20 2.96
N TRP A 23 -5.02 5.72 1.81
CA TRP A 23 -5.62 4.41 1.70
C TRP A 23 -4.60 3.41 1.17
N GLY A 24 -4.60 2.20 1.72
CA GLY A 24 -3.81 1.08 1.23
C GLY A 24 -4.73 -0.04 0.75
N LEU A 25 -4.52 -0.52 -0.47
CA LEU A 25 -5.35 -1.52 -1.13
C LEU A 25 -4.49 -2.72 -1.56
N ASP A 26 -4.69 -3.87 -0.92
CA ASP A 26 -4.15 -5.16 -1.38
C ASP A 26 -5.22 -5.86 -2.21
N VAL A 27 -4.95 -6.05 -3.52
CA VAL A 27 -5.91 -6.59 -4.49
C VAL A 27 -5.71 -8.08 -4.66
N ALA A 28 -6.72 -8.87 -4.29
CA ALA A 28 -6.74 -10.29 -4.57
C ALA A 28 -7.55 -10.62 -5.83
N ARG A 29 -7.16 -11.72 -6.47
CA ARG A 29 -7.92 -12.33 -7.57
C ARG A 29 -8.97 -13.30 -7.04
N PHE A 30 -9.80 -13.83 -7.99
CA PHE A 30 -10.67 -14.97 -7.74
C PHE A 30 -9.92 -16.11 -7.05
N GLY A 31 -10.42 -16.58 -5.91
CA GLY A 31 -9.82 -17.64 -5.11
C GLY A 31 -10.11 -17.45 -3.62
N ASP A 32 -9.26 -18.04 -2.79
CA ASP A 32 -9.38 -18.01 -1.33
C ASP A 32 -8.84 -16.71 -0.71
N ASP A 33 -8.04 -15.95 -1.45
CA ASP A 33 -7.52 -14.66 -1.00
C ASP A 33 -8.60 -13.56 -1.10
N SER A 34 -8.50 -12.55 -0.26
CA SER A 34 -9.42 -11.42 -0.20
C SER A 34 -8.72 -10.10 -0.52
N THR A 35 -9.44 -9.21 -1.18
CA THR A 35 -9.02 -7.82 -1.31
C THR A 35 -9.26 -7.11 0.01
N ALA A 36 -8.32 -6.27 0.44
CA ALA A 36 -8.40 -5.53 1.70
C ALA A 36 -8.12 -4.04 1.49
N LEU A 37 -8.87 -3.18 2.19
CA LEU A 37 -8.72 -1.73 2.19
C LEU A 37 -8.48 -1.23 3.61
N ALA A 38 -7.36 -0.56 3.82
CA ALA A 38 -7.01 0.13 5.07
C ALA A 38 -6.97 1.65 4.85
N LYS A 39 -7.43 2.41 5.84
CA LYS A 39 -7.45 3.88 5.81
C LYS A 39 -6.69 4.43 7.02
N ARG A 40 -5.58 5.13 6.79
CA ARG A 40 -4.74 5.68 7.86
C ARG A 40 -4.62 7.20 7.75
N CYS A 41 -4.69 7.87 8.89
CA CYS A 41 -4.42 9.29 9.04
C CYS A 41 -3.30 9.46 10.09
N GLY A 42 -2.09 9.74 9.64
CA GLY A 42 -0.93 9.92 10.51
C GLY A 42 -0.77 8.81 11.55
N ASN A 43 -1.12 9.10 12.79
CA ASN A 43 -0.97 8.22 13.93
C ASN A 43 -2.21 7.35 14.23
N GLN A 44 -3.20 7.29 13.35
CA GLN A 44 -4.39 6.47 13.58
C GLN A 44 -4.84 5.69 12.34
N LEU A 45 -5.27 4.45 12.54
CA LEU A 45 -6.11 3.73 11.60
C LEU A 45 -7.55 4.22 11.81
N VAL A 46 -8.17 4.76 10.74
CA VAL A 46 -9.43 5.51 10.82
C VAL A 46 -10.62 4.61 11.18
N GLU A 47 -10.60 3.40 10.64
CA GLU A 47 -11.66 2.38 10.82
C GLU A 47 -11.06 0.97 10.72
N PRO A 48 -11.79 -0.11 11.12
CA PRO A 48 -11.35 -1.48 10.86
C PRO A 48 -11.07 -1.71 9.38
N VAL A 49 -10.07 -2.54 9.08
CA VAL A 49 -9.71 -2.86 7.69
C VAL A 49 -10.86 -3.63 7.03
N VAL A 50 -11.39 -3.07 5.97
CA VAL A 50 -12.48 -3.69 5.20
C VAL A 50 -11.92 -4.75 4.28
N GLU A 51 -12.57 -5.92 4.27
CA GLU A 51 -12.16 -7.06 3.45
C GLU A 51 -13.34 -7.57 2.62
N TRP A 52 -13.06 -7.98 1.37
CA TRP A 52 -14.07 -8.59 0.51
C TRP A 52 -13.46 -9.59 -0.47
N ARG A 53 -14.32 -10.45 -1.03
CA ARG A 53 -13.96 -11.52 -1.97
C ARG A 53 -14.85 -11.53 -3.19
N LYS A 54 -14.44 -12.29 -4.18
CA LYS A 54 -15.26 -12.63 -5.37
C LYS A 54 -15.67 -11.43 -6.24
N LEU A 55 -14.94 -10.32 -6.16
CA LEU A 55 -15.09 -9.23 -7.12
C LEU A 55 -13.97 -9.34 -8.18
N ASP A 56 -14.33 -9.04 -9.43
CA ASP A 56 -13.34 -8.83 -10.48
C ASP A 56 -12.63 -7.47 -10.32
N LEU A 57 -11.67 -7.17 -11.21
CA LEU A 57 -10.88 -5.94 -11.13
C LEU A 57 -11.73 -4.68 -11.33
N MET A 58 -12.71 -4.75 -12.26
CA MET A 58 -13.59 -3.62 -12.54
C MET A 58 -14.57 -3.38 -11.39
N GLN A 59 -15.11 -4.46 -10.82
CA GLN A 59 -15.96 -4.39 -9.64
C GLN A 59 -15.20 -3.87 -8.43
N THR A 60 -13.94 -4.30 -8.27
CA THR A 60 -13.05 -3.80 -7.21
C THR A 60 -12.79 -2.30 -7.39
N ALA A 61 -12.42 -1.85 -8.59
CA ALA A 61 -12.24 -0.44 -8.88
C ALA A 61 -13.53 0.37 -8.66
N GLY A 62 -14.68 -0.15 -9.11
CA GLY A 62 -15.98 0.48 -8.88
C GLY A 62 -16.34 0.60 -7.40
N ARG A 63 -15.98 -0.41 -6.59
CA ARG A 63 -16.17 -0.35 -5.13
C ARG A 63 -15.31 0.74 -4.49
N ILE A 64 -14.04 0.86 -4.88
CA ILE A 64 -13.15 1.92 -4.38
C ILE A 64 -13.63 3.31 -4.83
N ALA A 65 -14.07 3.46 -6.07
CA ALA A 65 -14.65 4.72 -6.56
C ALA A 65 -15.89 5.12 -5.76
N ARG A 66 -16.79 4.17 -5.51
CA ARG A 66 -17.96 4.41 -4.65
C ARG A 66 -17.57 4.78 -3.22
N GLU A 67 -16.58 4.12 -2.65
CA GLU A 67 -16.06 4.45 -1.31
C GLU A 67 -15.50 5.88 -1.26
N TRP A 68 -14.79 6.28 -2.31
CA TRP A 68 -14.33 7.65 -2.50
C TRP A 68 -15.50 8.65 -2.57
N ASP A 69 -16.53 8.38 -3.37
CA ASP A 69 -17.67 9.28 -3.54
C ASP A 69 -18.48 9.44 -2.24
N LEU A 70 -18.59 8.39 -1.43
CA LEU A 70 -19.25 8.41 -0.13
C LEU A 70 -18.41 9.07 0.96
N THR A 71 -17.10 9.25 0.74
CA THR A 71 -16.21 9.87 1.71
C THR A 71 -16.33 11.39 1.63
N PRO A 72 -16.63 12.11 2.75
CA PRO A 72 -16.63 13.55 2.78
C PRO A 72 -15.34 14.13 2.23
N GLU A 73 -15.42 15.25 1.52
CA GLU A 73 -14.29 15.83 0.80
C GLU A 73 -13.08 16.10 1.70
N ASP A 74 -13.31 16.62 2.90
CA ASP A 74 -12.28 16.87 3.91
C ASP A 74 -11.63 15.60 4.49
N LYS A 75 -12.20 14.42 4.20
CA LYS A 75 -11.73 13.09 4.62
C LYS A 75 -11.25 12.22 3.47
N ARG A 76 -11.29 12.73 2.25
CA ARG A 76 -10.76 12.00 1.09
C ARG A 76 -9.26 11.78 1.23
N PRO A 77 -8.74 10.63 0.77
CA PRO A 77 -7.30 10.36 0.85
C PRO A 77 -6.52 11.24 -0.11
N ALA A 78 -5.31 11.65 0.29
CA ALA A 78 -4.33 12.27 -0.59
C ALA A 78 -3.71 11.26 -1.56
N ALA A 79 -3.73 9.98 -1.21
CA ALA A 79 -3.29 8.88 -2.07
C ALA A 79 -4.02 7.57 -1.74
N ILE A 80 -4.24 6.77 -2.79
CA ILE A 80 -4.67 5.38 -2.71
C ILE A 80 -3.52 4.52 -3.21
N ASN A 81 -2.77 3.90 -2.30
CA ASN A 81 -1.64 3.04 -2.61
C ASN A 81 -2.13 1.61 -2.89
N VAL A 82 -1.88 1.10 -4.07
CA VAL A 82 -2.33 -0.22 -4.54
C VAL A 82 -1.12 -1.10 -4.84
N ASP A 83 -1.05 -2.30 -4.29
CA ASP A 83 -0.02 -3.27 -4.70
C ASP A 83 -0.24 -3.67 -6.16
N VAL A 84 0.75 -3.41 -7.02
CA VAL A 84 0.69 -3.73 -8.45
C VAL A 84 1.24 -5.13 -8.77
N ILE A 85 1.79 -5.85 -7.79
CA ILE A 85 2.25 -7.22 -8.03
C ILE A 85 1.03 -8.10 -8.33
N GLY A 86 1.02 -8.70 -9.51
CA GLY A 86 -0.07 -9.52 -9.99
C GLY A 86 -1.15 -8.68 -10.68
N LEU A 87 -2.28 -8.43 -10.04
CA LEU A 87 -3.47 -7.88 -10.72
C LEU A 87 -3.81 -6.43 -10.36
N GLY A 88 -3.15 -5.88 -9.35
CA GLY A 88 -3.42 -4.52 -8.90
C GLY A 88 -3.21 -3.46 -9.99
N GLY A 89 -2.36 -3.72 -10.99
CA GLY A 89 -2.13 -2.82 -12.12
C GLY A 89 -3.42 -2.42 -12.83
N GLY A 90 -4.29 -3.39 -13.16
CA GLY A 90 -5.57 -3.09 -13.83
C GLY A 90 -6.54 -2.26 -12.96
N VAL A 91 -6.49 -2.43 -11.63
CA VAL A 91 -7.25 -1.58 -10.71
C VAL A 91 -6.67 -0.16 -10.68
N VAL A 92 -5.34 -0.02 -10.66
CA VAL A 92 -4.65 1.29 -10.71
C VAL A 92 -5.06 2.05 -11.96
N ASP A 93 -4.98 1.40 -13.14
CA ASP A 93 -5.30 2.04 -14.41
C ASP A 93 -6.76 2.53 -14.42
N ARG A 94 -7.70 1.67 -13.97
CA ARG A 94 -9.11 2.05 -13.90
C ARG A 94 -9.40 3.17 -12.91
N LEU A 95 -8.79 3.16 -11.73
CA LEU A 95 -8.97 4.22 -10.75
C LEU A 95 -8.36 5.55 -11.24
N ARG A 96 -7.26 5.49 -11.98
CA ARG A 96 -6.64 6.67 -12.63
C ARG A 96 -7.55 7.26 -13.69
N GLU A 97 -8.15 6.44 -14.56
CA GLU A 97 -9.16 6.88 -15.54
C GLU A 97 -10.36 7.58 -14.87
N LEU A 98 -10.75 7.12 -13.68
CA LEU A 98 -11.82 7.74 -12.89
C LEU A 98 -11.39 9.01 -12.13
N GLY A 99 -10.14 9.45 -12.29
CA GLY A 99 -9.63 10.68 -11.68
C GLY A 99 -9.28 10.56 -10.19
N LEU A 100 -9.09 9.36 -9.65
CA LEU A 100 -8.73 9.18 -8.25
C LEU A 100 -7.20 9.30 -8.04
N PRO A 101 -6.72 9.78 -6.88
CA PRO A 101 -5.30 9.95 -6.58
C PRO A 101 -4.63 8.60 -6.28
N VAL A 102 -4.59 7.70 -7.28
CA VAL A 102 -4.09 6.34 -7.13
C VAL A 102 -2.59 6.27 -7.45
N ARG A 103 -1.86 5.48 -6.66
CA ARG A 103 -0.45 5.14 -6.85
C ARG A 103 -0.28 3.63 -6.90
N GLY A 104 0.36 3.14 -7.94
CA GLY A 104 0.81 1.76 -8.01
C GLY A 104 2.08 1.59 -7.19
N ILE A 105 2.10 0.64 -6.27
CA ILE A 105 3.24 0.33 -5.40
C ILE A 105 3.71 -1.08 -5.72
N ASN A 106 4.93 -1.22 -6.24
CA ASN A 106 5.56 -2.51 -6.42
C ASN A 106 6.33 -2.89 -5.15
N VAL A 107 5.71 -3.64 -4.26
CA VAL A 107 6.33 -4.03 -2.98
C VAL A 107 7.52 -5.00 -3.16
N GLY A 108 7.72 -5.55 -4.34
CA GLY A 108 8.86 -6.39 -4.70
C GLY A 108 10.13 -5.62 -5.08
N GLU A 109 10.03 -4.31 -5.32
CA GLU A 109 11.16 -3.46 -5.71
C GLU A 109 12.15 -3.22 -4.58
N ALA A 110 13.23 -2.49 -4.90
CA ALA A 110 14.20 -2.05 -3.91
C ALA A 110 13.53 -1.17 -2.83
N PRO A 111 14.03 -1.19 -1.59
CA PRO A 111 13.55 -0.32 -0.53
C PRO A 111 13.61 1.15 -0.94
N ALA A 112 12.63 1.95 -0.52
CA ALA A 112 12.52 3.35 -0.89
C ALA A 112 13.48 4.25 -0.09
N THR A 113 13.79 3.89 1.17
CA THR A 113 14.57 4.77 2.07
C THR A 113 15.86 4.12 2.57
N ASP A 114 15.91 2.81 2.79
CA ASP A 114 17.09 2.14 3.38
C ASP A 114 17.38 0.80 2.69
N ALA A 115 17.97 0.89 1.48
CA ALA A 115 18.36 -0.28 0.71
C ALA A 115 19.54 -1.06 1.34
N ALA A 116 20.26 -0.48 2.30
CA ALA A 116 21.30 -1.19 3.03
C ALA A 116 20.70 -2.13 4.07
N ARG A 117 19.57 -1.76 4.66
CA ARG A 117 18.92 -2.48 5.77
C ARG A 117 17.88 -3.50 5.33
N TYR A 118 17.14 -3.23 4.27
CA TYR A 118 16.00 -4.06 3.83
C TYR A 118 16.27 -4.72 2.49
N MET A 119 15.68 -5.90 2.26
CA MET A 119 15.80 -6.61 0.98
C MET A 119 14.90 -6.01 -0.10
N ARG A 120 13.66 -5.67 0.26
CA ARG A 120 12.61 -5.17 -0.65
C ARG A 120 11.79 -4.08 0.03
N LEU A 121 11.02 -3.35 -0.76
CA LEU A 121 10.08 -2.36 -0.24
C LEU A 121 9.07 -2.99 0.74
N ARG A 122 8.57 -4.21 0.48
CA ARG A 122 7.71 -4.92 1.41
C ARG A 122 8.32 -5.03 2.80
N ASP A 123 9.60 -5.39 2.87
CA ASP A 123 10.30 -5.54 4.15
C ASP A 123 10.39 -4.20 4.89
N GLU A 124 10.74 -3.13 4.15
CA GLU A 124 10.78 -1.77 4.69
C GLU A 124 9.41 -1.34 5.25
N LEU A 125 8.31 -1.58 4.51
CA LEU A 125 6.96 -1.23 4.96
C LEU A 125 6.55 -1.97 6.24
N TRP A 126 6.92 -3.25 6.37
CA TRP A 126 6.69 -4.01 7.60
C TRP A 126 7.42 -3.42 8.80
N PHE A 127 8.66 -2.97 8.61
CA PHE A 127 9.42 -2.33 9.68
C PHE A 127 8.92 -0.91 9.97
N LYS A 128 8.48 -0.14 8.97
CA LYS A 128 7.78 1.15 9.19
C LYS A 128 6.51 0.97 10.02
N GLY A 129 5.71 -0.06 9.71
CA GLY A 129 4.54 -0.40 10.52
C GLY A 129 4.90 -0.79 11.96
N ARG A 130 5.98 -1.57 12.16
CA ARG A 130 6.49 -1.89 13.49
C ARG A 130 6.90 -0.63 14.25
N ASP A 131 7.72 0.20 13.64
CA ASP A 131 8.23 1.42 14.25
C ASP A 131 7.07 2.39 14.60
N TRP A 132 6.03 2.44 13.77
CA TRP A 132 4.81 3.19 14.04
C TRP A 132 4.12 2.73 15.32
N PHE A 133 3.96 1.42 15.56
CA PHE A 133 3.43 0.90 16.84
C PHE A 133 4.36 1.18 18.01
N GLU A 134 5.68 1.13 17.81
CA GLU A 134 6.70 1.36 18.85
C GLU A 134 6.75 2.81 19.34
N THR A 135 6.24 3.78 18.56
CA THR A 135 6.10 5.18 19.03
C THR A 135 5.17 5.30 20.25
N ARG A 136 4.29 4.32 20.46
CA ARG A 136 3.26 4.31 21.50
C ARG A 136 2.28 5.49 21.48
N ALA A 137 2.31 6.29 20.42
CA ALA A 137 1.43 7.44 20.20
C ALA A 137 0.42 7.19 19.08
N VAL A 138 0.01 5.93 18.91
CA VAL A 138 -0.85 5.49 17.80
C VAL A 138 -2.12 4.81 18.31
N ARG A 139 -3.17 4.87 17.48
CA ARG A 139 -4.47 4.25 17.75
C ARG A 139 -4.93 3.41 16.57
N ILE A 140 -5.47 2.25 16.89
CA ILE A 140 -6.22 1.42 15.95
C ILE A 140 -7.59 1.07 16.53
N PRO A 141 -8.63 0.88 15.71
CA PRO A 141 -9.86 0.23 16.13
C PRO A 141 -9.58 -1.25 16.42
N ARG A 142 -10.46 -1.90 17.19
CA ARG A 142 -10.37 -3.35 17.39
C ARG A 142 -10.72 -4.05 16.06
N ASP A 143 -9.77 -4.80 15.53
CA ASP A 143 -9.91 -5.65 14.34
C ASP A 143 -9.09 -6.92 14.57
N ASP A 144 -9.77 -7.97 15.04
CA ASP A 144 -9.11 -9.22 15.40
C ASP A 144 -8.45 -9.91 14.20
N GLY A 145 -8.98 -9.68 12.98
CA GLY A 145 -8.35 -10.11 11.72
C GLY A 145 -7.01 -9.42 11.48
N LEU A 146 -6.98 -8.08 11.50
CA LEU A 146 -5.74 -7.32 11.37
C LEU A 146 -4.73 -7.69 12.47
N ILE A 147 -5.17 -7.80 13.72
CA ILE A 147 -4.30 -8.14 14.86
C ILE A 147 -3.63 -9.49 14.60
N SER A 148 -4.39 -10.51 14.22
CA SER A 148 -3.84 -11.84 13.94
C SER A 148 -2.85 -11.83 12.77
N GLU A 149 -3.12 -11.10 11.71
CA GLU A 149 -2.27 -11.06 10.52
C GLU A 149 -0.98 -10.29 10.74
N ILE A 150 -1.01 -9.21 11.52
CA ILE A 150 0.14 -8.32 11.70
C ILE A 150 1.19 -8.87 12.68
N VAL A 151 0.82 -9.78 13.59
CA VAL A 151 1.73 -10.34 14.59
C VAL A 151 2.37 -11.66 14.18
N VAL A 152 1.82 -12.35 13.18
CA VAL A 152 2.25 -13.71 12.78
C VAL A 152 3.52 -13.74 11.94
N PRO A 153 3.75 -12.85 10.95
CA PRO A 153 4.95 -12.92 10.12
C PRO A 153 6.23 -12.68 10.93
N LYS A 154 7.20 -13.55 10.67
CA LYS A 154 8.54 -13.49 11.23
C LYS A 154 9.47 -12.77 10.26
N TYR A 155 10.63 -12.39 10.74
CA TYR A 155 11.70 -11.89 9.87
C TYR A 155 13.01 -12.62 10.17
N LYS A 156 13.93 -12.57 9.24
CA LYS A 156 15.29 -13.07 9.38
C LYS A 156 16.29 -12.05 8.87
N VAL A 157 17.52 -12.19 9.31
CA VAL A 157 18.68 -11.51 8.74
C VAL A 157 19.27 -12.40 7.67
N GLU A 158 19.32 -11.93 6.44
CA GLU A 158 19.95 -12.66 5.33
C GLU A 158 21.48 -12.59 5.43
N SER A 159 22.19 -13.41 4.66
CA SER A 159 23.67 -13.42 4.63
C SER A 159 24.29 -12.07 4.27
N SER A 160 23.56 -11.24 3.54
CA SER A 160 23.92 -9.85 3.22
C SER A 160 23.78 -8.87 4.39
N GLY A 161 23.32 -9.32 5.57
CA GLY A 161 22.98 -8.46 6.70
C GLY A 161 21.61 -7.78 6.60
N LYS A 162 20.91 -7.94 5.47
CA LYS A 162 19.62 -7.27 5.24
C LYS A 162 18.47 -8.03 5.92
N LEU A 163 17.48 -7.25 6.38
CA LEU A 163 16.26 -7.77 6.97
C LEU A 163 15.28 -8.21 5.88
N LYS A 164 14.69 -9.38 6.06
CA LYS A 164 13.67 -9.96 5.18
C LYS A 164 12.53 -10.52 5.99
N VAL A 165 11.33 -10.06 5.71
CA VAL A 165 10.10 -10.57 6.31
C VAL A 165 9.65 -11.84 5.59
N GLU A 166 9.06 -12.76 6.33
CA GLU A 166 8.54 -14.02 5.82
C GLU A 166 7.59 -13.81 4.63
N SER A 167 7.81 -14.55 3.54
CA SER A 167 7.01 -14.42 2.33
C SER A 167 5.59 -15.02 2.50
N LYS A 168 4.65 -14.63 1.62
CA LYS A 168 3.31 -15.26 1.58
C LYS A 168 3.42 -16.79 1.39
N ASP A 169 4.38 -17.25 0.60
CA ASP A 169 4.61 -18.69 0.39
C ASP A 169 5.15 -19.40 1.64
N ASP A 170 6.04 -18.74 2.38
CA ASP A 170 6.56 -19.32 3.63
C ASP A 170 5.46 -19.38 4.70
N LEU A 171 4.60 -18.37 4.78
CA LEU A 171 3.41 -18.37 5.63
C LEU A 171 2.48 -19.52 5.27
N LYS A 172 2.18 -19.72 3.97
CA LYS A 172 1.36 -20.84 3.47
C LYS A 172 1.94 -22.20 3.86
N LYS A 173 3.26 -22.41 3.77
CA LYS A 173 3.95 -23.63 4.22
C LYS A 173 3.75 -23.92 5.69
N ARG A 174 3.55 -22.87 6.52
CA ARG A 174 3.24 -22.98 7.94
C ARG A 174 1.75 -23.12 8.23
N GLY A 175 0.89 -23.22 7.21
CA GLY A 175 -0.56 -23.29 7.37
C GLY A 175 -1.22 -21.94 7.74
N VAL A 176 -0.50 -20.83 7.52
CA VAL A 176 -0.99 -19.47 7.80
C VAL A 176 -1.59 -18.88 6.53
N LYS A 177 -2.74 -18.22 6.64
CA LYS A 177 -3.38 -17.50 5.53
C LYS A 177 -2.56 -16.28 5.12
N SER A 178 -2.79 -15.78 3.88
CA SER A 178 -2.23 -14.53 3.41
C SER A 178 -2.64 -13.36 4.33
N PRO A 179 -1.70 -12.48 4.73
CA PRO A 179 -1.99 -11.37 5.63
C PRO A 179 -2.53 -10.15 4.87
N ASN A 180 -3.69 -10.30 4.19
CA ASN A 180 -4.21 -9.31 3.25
C ASN A 180 -4.57 -7.98 3.95
N LYS A 181 -5.17 -8.03 5.15
CA LYS A 181 -5.45 -6.83 5.95
C LYS A 181 -4.16 -6.14 6.40
N ALA A 182 -3.16 -6.91 6.83
CA ALA A 182 -1.87 -6.37 7.22
C ALA A 182 -1.14 -5.77 6.02
N ASP A 183 -1.11 -6.44 4.85
CA ASP A 183 -0.48 -5.91 3.64
C ASP A 183 -1.18 -4.60 3.20
N ALA A 184 -2.53 -4.53 3.22
CA ALA A 184 -3.26 -3.29 2.95
C ALA A 184 -2.91 -2.16 3.94
N PHE A 185 -2.85 -2.47 5.24
CA PHE A 185 -2.44 -1.49 6.24
C PHE A 185 -1.01 -1.00 6.00
N LEU A 186 -0.08 -1.89 5.68
CA LEU A 186 1.32 -1.54 5.44
C LEU A 186 1.53 -0.72 4.17
N LEU A 187 0.72 -0.90 3.13
CA LEU A 187 0.73 -0.04 1.94
C LEU A 187 0.45 1.43 2.27
N THR A 188 -0.24 1.74 3.38
CA THR A 188 -0.44 3.13 3.79
C THR A 188 0.85 3.84 4.19
N PHE A 189 1.97 3.14 4.39
CA PHE A 189 3.29 3.70 4.71
C PHE A 189 4.17 3.93 3.47
N ALA A 190 3.71 3.59 2.27
CA ALA A 190 4.41 3.89 1.03
C ALA A 190 4.20 5.38 0.62
N GLY A 191 5.19 5.99 -0.03
CA GLY A 191 5.10 7.37 -0.53
C GLY A 191 5.39 8.42 0.56
N GLY A 192 6.67 8.56 0.94
CA GLY A 192 7.11 9.39 2.05
C GLY A 192 6.74 10.88 2.00
N ASP A 193 6.66 11.47 0.81
CA ASP A 193 6.28 12.87 0.58
C ASP A 193 4.84 13.20 1.02
N ILE A 194 3.89 12.31 0.73
CA ILE A 194 2.48 12.47 1.14
C ILE A 194 2.32 12.25 2.66
N LEU A 195 3.11 11.36 3.23
CA LEU A 195 3.01 11.05 4.65
C LEU A 195 3.37 12.22 5.55
N THR A 196 4.16 13.18 5.04
CA THR A 196 4.56 14.41 5.74
C THR A 196 3.64 15.60 5.43
N ALA A 197 2.76 15.49 4.42
CA ALA A 197 1.82 16.55 4.07
C ALA A 197 0.72 16.70 5.14
N ARG A 198 0.34 17.94 5.44
CA ARG A 198 -0.81 18.23 6.28
C ARG A 198 -2.08 18.14 5.45
N ARG A 199 -3.19 17.75 6.08
CA ARG A 199 -4.50 17.64 5.42
C ARG A 199 -4.93 18.95 4.75
N SER A 200 -4.71 20.09 5.41
CA SER A 200 -5.00 21.42 4.86
C SER A 200 -4.19 21.77 3.61
N GLN A 201 -2.99 21.20 3.44
CA GLN A 201 -2.15 21.43 2.26
C GLN A 201 -2.60 20.58 1.06
N VAL A 202 -3.16 19.40 1.31
CA VAL A 202 -3.64 18.50 0.24
C VAL A 202 -4.89 19.04 -0.44
N ALA A 203 -5.75 19.77 0.27
CA ALA A 203 -6.94 20.41 -0.30
C ALA A 203 -6.60 21.47 -1.38
N HIS A 204 -5.38 21.99 -1.39
CA HIS A 204 -4.88 22.93 -2.40
C HIS A 204 -4.05 22.26 -3.52
N MET A 205 -3.70 21.01 -3.37
CA MET A 205 -3.12 20.21 -4.46
C MET A 205 -4.27 19.72 -5.34
N ALA A 206 -4.80 20.62 -6.18
CA ALA A 206 -5.77 20.25 -7.19
C ALA A 206 -5.15 19.11 -8.01
N TYR A 207 -5.73 17.92 -7.89
CA TYR A 207 -5.40 16.80 -8.77
C TYR A 207 -5.80 17.24 -10.18
N ASP A 208 -4.82 17.52 -11.03
CA ASP A 208 -5.03 17.70 -12.46
C ASP A 208 -4.99 16.32 -13.12
N PRO A 209 -6.14 15.74 -13.49
CA PRO A 209 -6.18 14.43 -14.15
C PRO A 209 -5.50 14.47 -15.53
N PHE A 210 -5.20 15.66 -16.06
CA PHE A 210 -4.52 15.90 -17.32
C PHE A 210 -3.09 16.44 -17.12
N ALA A 211 -2.62 16.63 -15.88
CA ALA A 211 -1.19 16.79 -15.60
C ALA A 211 -0.50 15.48 -15.97
N VAL A 212 -0.26 15.32 -17.24
CA VAL A 212 0.55 14.25 -17.83
C VAL A 212 1.89 14.31 -17.10
N ALA A 213 2.22 13.26 -16.38
CA ALA A 213 3.59 13.03 -15.99
C ALA A 213 4.45 13.36 -17.19
N ASP A 214 5.40 14.28 -17.02
CA ASP A 214 6.18 14.98 -18.04
C ASP A 214 6.29 14.16 -19.34
N GLN A 215 5.68 14.65 -20.44
CA GLN A 215 5.69 13.93 -21.73
C GLN A 215 7.11 13.50 -22.12
N ASN A 216 8.13 14.24 -21.63
CA ASN A 216 9.53 13.91 -21.80
C ASN A 216 9.96 12.62 -21.06
N GLU A 217 9.37 12.27 -19.93
CA GLU A 217 9.70 11.04 -19.18
C GLU A 217 9.02 9.84 -19.84
N TYR A 218 7.78 9.99 -20.28
CA TYR A 218 7.09 8.97 -21.07
C TYR A 218 7.79 8.71 -22.41
N GLU A 219 8.15 9.76 -23.16
CA GLU A 219 8.90 9.64 -24.42
C GLU A 219 10.31 9.03 -24.23
N ARG A 220 11.00 9.34 -23.12
CA ARG A 220 12.29 8.71 -22.78
C ARG A 220 12.11 7.21 -22.51
N THR A 221 11.08 6.83 -21.79
CA THR A 221 10.79 5.43 -21.48
C THR A 221 10.40 4.65 -22.73
N VAL A 222 9.60 5.24 -23.63
CA VAL A 222 9.23 4.66 -24.92
C VAL A 222 10.46 4.53 -25.84
N ARG A 223 11.33 5.54 -25.92
CA ARG A 223 12.57 5.49 -26.71
C ARG A 223 13.57 4.46 -26.18
N GLN A 224 13.69 4.29 -24.85
CA GLN A 224 14.53 3.25 -24.26
C GLN A 224 13.98 1.86 -24.54
N ALA A 225 12.66 1.67 -24.49
CA ALA A 225 12.03 0.40 -24.83
C ALA A 225 12.17 0.07 -26.34
N GLN A 226 12.10 1.07 -27.21
CA GLN A 226 12.31 0.89 -28.67
C GLN A 226 13.77 0.67 -29.06
N ALA A 227 14.72 1.30 -28.39
CA ALA A 227 16.15 1.11 -28.63
C ALA A 227 16.67 -0.28 -28.21
N GLY A 228 15.91 -1.04 -27.38
CA GLY A 228 16.19 -2.42 -27.05
C GLY A 228 15.57 -3.46 -27.99
N MET A 229 14.83 -3.02 -29.02
CA MET A 229 14.20 -3.86 -30.03
C MET A 229 14.77 -3.58 -31.43
N ASP A 230 16.09 -3.59 -31.60
CA ASP A 230 16.69 -3.71 -32.92
C ASP A 230 16.50 -5.15 -33.41
N TYR A 231 15.30 -5.40 -33.94
CA TYR A 231 15.02 -6.58 -34.73
C TYR A 231 15.57 -6.30 -36.15
N ASP A 232 16.68 -6.95 -36.50
CA ASP A 232 17.19 -7.01 -37.88
C ASP A 232 16.41 -8.08 -38.68
N PRO A 233 15.51 -7.69 -39.60
CA PRO A 233 14.74 -8.64 -40.40
C PRO A 233 15.56 -9.35 -41.50
N HIS A 234 16.88 -9.07 -41.63
CA HIS A 234 17.74 -9.59 -42.68
C HIS A 234 18.95 -10.39 -42.16
N ALA A 235 18.96 -10.74 -40.87
CA ALA A 235 20.00 -11.64 -40.34
C ALA A 235 19.66 -13.10 -40.60
N TYR A 236 19.75 -13.53 -41.87
CA TYR A 236 19.93 -14.93 -42.35
C TYR A 236 20.86 -14.94 -43.56
#